data_694105ad245cb02e428987c942a9005a
#
_entry.id   694105ad245cb02e428987c942a9005a
#
_cell.length_a   1.000
_cell.length_b   1.000
_cell.length_c   1.000
_cell.angle_alpha   90.00
_cell.angle_beta   90.00
_cell.angle_gamma   90.00
#
_symmetry.space_group_name_H-M   'P 1'
#
loop_
_entity.id
_entity.type
_entity.pdbx_description
1 polymer ?
#
loop_
_entity_poly.entity_id
_entity_poly.type
_entity_poly.pdbx_seq_one_letter_code
_entity_poly.pdbx_strand_id
1 'polypeptide(L)'
;VRSAPRSPTPRKRSAMRRRMLLFVLALASCRPASQIVMRDVPALTWDSPAGIAFDPADSLGTSDLHVVVRYNGSFREDTLTLRIATCSPDSLRCEETLLLRIPPARTAAPLRSEYRIPYRRRVRFGRSAGYRMTFTPTRPVRGIESVGLQIEKSR
;
A
#
# COMPACT_ATOMS: atom_id res chain seq x y z
N VAL A 1 47.14 17.83 -61.01
CA VAL A 1 46.67 16.79 -60.03
C VAL A 1 45.93 17.47 -58.92
N ARG A 2 44.58 17.41 -58.93
CA ARG A 2 43.71 18.00 -57.88
C ARG A 2 43.27 16.89 -56.95
N SER A 3 43.62 17.00 -55.67
CA SER A 3 43.18 16.12 -54.61
C SER A 3 41.78 16.56 -54.11
N ALA A 4 40.81 15.66 -54.08
CA ALA A 4 39.48 15.87 -53.55
C ALA A 4 39.44 15.69 -52.00
N PRO A 5 38.67 16.47 -51.25
CA PRO A 5 38.55 16.32 -49.82
C PRO A 5 37.57 15.18 -49.44
N ARG A 6 37.99 14.32 -48.51
CA ARG A 6 37.18 13.24 -47.94
C ARG A 6 36.16 13.80 -46.95
N SER A 7 34.88 13.51 -47.12
CA SER A 7 33.79 13.83 -46.22
C SER A 7 33.82 12.98 -44.94
N PRO A 8 33.54 13.54 -43.75
CA PRO A 8 33.50 12.77 -42.50
C PRO A 8 32.18 12.01 -42.38
N THR A 9 32.26 10.75 -42.01
CA THR A 9 31.14 9.83 -41.79
C THR A 9 30.37 10.12 -40.50
N PRO A 10 29.03 10.23 -40.50
CA PRO A 10 28.23 10.48 -39.29
C PRO A 10 27.73 9.16 -38.68
N ARG A 11 28.61 8.36 -38.03
CA ARG A 11 28.21 7.04 -37.51
C ARG A 11 28.16 6.93 -35.99
N LYS A 12 28.53 7.95 -35.19
CA LYS A 12 28.61 7.87 -33.73
C LYS A 12 27.39 8.40 -32.96
N ARG A 13 26.52 9.19 -33.57
CA ARG A 13 25.38 9.82 -32.87
C ARG A 13 24.16 8.91 -32.67
N SER A 14 23.95 7.91 -33.50
CA SER A 14 22.79 7.00 -33.41
C SER A 14 22.94 5.94 -32.31
N ALA A 15 24.17 5.46 -32.07
CA ALA A 15 24.44 4.46 -31.03
C ALA A 15 24.27 5.02 -29.62
N MET A 16 24.63 6.30 -29.44
CA MET A 16 24.49 6.95 -28.13
C MET A 16 23.03 7.25 -27.78
N ARG A 17 22.22 7.67 -28.77
CA ARG A 17 20.76 7.85 -28.59
C ARG A 17 20.04 6.54 -28.28
N ARG A 18 20.42 5.45 -28.94
CA ARG A 18 19.83 4.11 -28.70
C ARG A 18 20.18 3.54 -27.33
N ARG A 19 21.40 3.77 -26.84
CA ARG A 19 21.84 3.38 -25.49
C ARG A 19 21.14 4.21 -24.41
N MET A 20 20.93 5.51 -24.65
CA MET A 20 20.21 6.39 -23.73
C MET A 20 18.72 6.04 -23.64
N LEU A 21 18.09 5.65 -24.76
CA LEU A 21 16.69 5.20 -24.79
C LEU A 21 16.49 3.88 -24.05
N LEU A 22 17.43 2.93 -24.15
CA LEU A 22 17.41 1.67 -23.41
C LEU A 22 17.60 1.88 -21.91
N PHE A 23 18.39 2.87 -21.50
CA PHE A 23 18.61 3.19 -20.08
C PHE A 23 17.36 3.84 -19.44
N VAL A 24 16.63 4.67 -20.18
CA VAL A 24 15.37 5.28 -19.73
C VAL A 24 14.25 4.23 -19.60
N LEU A 25 14.20 3.23 -20.49
CA LEU A 25 13.22 2.14 -20.39
C LEU A 25 13.47 1.21 -19.18
N ALA A 26 14.74 1.03 -18.77
CA ALA A 26 15.08 0.20 -17.63
C ALA A 26 14.65 0.81 -16.27
N LEU A 27 14.51 2.13 -16.19
CA LEU A 27 14.07 2.82 -14.96
C LEU A 27 12.56 2.78 -14.73
N ALA A 28 11.75 2.43 -15.73
CA ALA A 28 10.29 2.39 -15.63
C ALA A 28 9.74 1.08 -15.05
N SER A 29 10.58 0.11 -14.68
CA SER A 29 10.14 -1.25 -14.30
C SER A 29 10.08 -1.52 -12.79
N CYS A 30 10.35 -0.56 -11.91
CA CYS A 30 10.27 -0.77 -10.47
C CYS A 30 8.82 -0.58 -9.97
N ARG A 31 7.95 -1.59 -10.13
CA ARG A 31 6.69 -1.63 -9.39
C ARG A 31 7.00 -2.03 -7.95
N PRO A 32 6.55 -1.28 -6.96
CA PRO A 32 6.76 -1.64 -5.57
C PRO A 32 6.11 -3.01 -5.29
N ALA A 33 6.86 -3.90 -4.64
CA ALA A 33 6.37 -5.23 -4.26
C ALA A 33 5.27 -5.17 -3.18
N SER A 34 5.09 -4.02 -2.56
CA SER A 34 4.15 -3.77 -1.47
C SER A 34 3.62 -2.35 -1.54
N GLN A 35 2.32 -2.18 -1.32
CA GLN A 35 1.62 -0.91 -1.23
C GLN A 35 1.00 -0.79 0.16
N ILE A 36 1.19 0.34 0.83
CA ILE A 36 0.56 0.63 2.13
C ILE A 36 -0.24 1.91 2.00
N VAL A 37 -1.52 1.85 2.38
CA VAL A 37 -2.43 3.00 2.44
C VAL A 37 -2.99 3.09 3.84
N MET A 38 -2.79 4.23 4.50
CA MET A 38 -3.20 4.43 5.89
C MET A 38 -4.02 5.72 6.03
N ARG A 39 -4.86 5.75 7.07
CA ARG A 39 -5.63 6.91 7.51
C ARG A 39 -5.35 7.17 8.97
N ASP A 40 -4.99 8.40 9.32
CA ASP A 40 -4.85 8.84 10.69
C ASP A 40 -6.22 8.96 11.35
N VAL A 41 -6.27 8.59 12.63
CA VAL A 41 -7.46 8.63 13.47
C VAL A 41 -7.16 9.38 14.77
N PRO A 42 -8.20 9.92 15.47
CA PRO A 42 -8.00 10.60 16.75
C PRO A 42 -7.47 9.65 17.83
N ALA A 43 -6.20 9.83 18.23
CA ALA A 43 -5.54 8.93 19.21
C ALA A 43 -6.12 9.00 20.62
N LEU A 44 -6.76 10.12 20.99
CA LEU A 44 -7.40 10.27 22.29
C LEU A 44 -8.66 9.39 22.41
N THR A 45 -9.46 9.36 21.36
CA THR A 45 -10.66 8.52 21.28
C THR A 45 -11.05 8.35 19.81
N TRP A 46 -10.88 7.14 19.31
CA TRP A 46 -11.33 6.79 17.97
C TRP A 46 -12.63 5.99 18.05
N ASP A 47 -13.71 6.55 17.50
CA ASP A 47 -15.07 5.99 17.48
C ASP A 47 -15.78 6.15 16.14
N SER A 48 -15.13 6.78 15.16
CA SER A 48 -15.69 7.16 13.88
C SER A 48 -15.10 6.34 12.74
N PRO A 49 -15.82 6.22 11.59
CA PRO A 49 -15.30 5.49 10.43
C PRO A 49 -14.03 6.14 9.85
N ALA A 50 -12.99 5.35 9.61
CA ALA A 50 -11.77 5.74 8.93
C ALA A 50 -11.74 5.12 7.52
N GLY A 51 -11.90 5.94 6.50
CA GLY A 51 -11.94 5.50 5.10
C GLY A 51 -10.60 5.67 4.40
N ILE A 52 -10.22 4.66 3.61
CA ILE A 52 -9.12 4.71 2.65
C ILE A 52 -9.63 4.42 1.24
N ALA A 53 -8.97 4.99 0.24
CA ALA A 53 -9.15 4.63 -1.16
C ALA A 53 -7.82 4.12 -1.70
N PHE A 54 -7.85 3.09 -2.54
CA PHE A 54 -6.65 2.51 -3.12
C PHE A 54 -6.89 1.92 -4.49
N ASP A 55 -5.82 1.91 -5.27
CA ASP A 55 -5.76 1.30 -6.59
C ASP A 55 -4.70 0.18 -6.51
N PRO A 56 -5.10 -1.09 -6.72
CA PRO A 56 -4.15 -2.20 -6.67
C PRO A 56 -3.07 -2.05 -7.73
N ALA A 57 -1.80 -2.16 -7.35
CA ALA A 57 -0.67 -2.05 -8.27
C ALA A 57 -0.64 -3.20 -9.31
N ASP A 58 -1.19 -4.36 -8.95
CA ASP A 58 -1.33 -5.54 -9.83
C ASP A 58 -2.75 -6.11 -9.69
N SER A 59 -3.57 -5.94 -10.72
CA SER A 59 -4.94 -6.47 -10.79
C SER A 59 -5.02 -7.86 -11.44
N LEU A 60 -3.96 -8.31 -12.10
CA LEU A 60 -3.91 -9.60 -12.79
C LEU A 60 -3.42 -10.73 -11.88
N GLY A 61 -2.53 -10.40 -10.96
CA GLY A 61 -1.98 -11.34 -9.98
C GLY A 61 -2.86 -11.52 -8.75
N THR A 62 -2.35 -12.29 -7.80
CA THR A 62 -2.92 -12.45 -6.46
C THR A 62 -2.14 -11.64 -5.44
N SER A 63 -2.84 -11.08 -4.48
CA SER A 63 -2.27 -10.26 -3.41
C SER A 63 -2.69 -10.76 -2.04
N ASP A 64 -1.79 -10.63 -1.08
CA ASP A 64 -2.07 -10.83 0.33
C ASP A 64 -2.34 -9.48 0.98
N LEU A 65 -3.40 -9.42 1.76
CA LEU A 65 -3.86 -8.21 2.42
C LEU A 65 -3.61 -8.29 3.92
N HIS A 66 -3.06 -7.21 4.47
CA HIS A 66 -2.83 -7.08 5.91
C HIS A 66 -3.48 -5.78 6.40
N VAL A 67 -4.22 -5.86 7.50
CA VAL A 67 -4.61 -4.66 8.24
C VAL A 67 -3.40 -4.15 8.99
N VAL A 68 -3.09 -2.88 8.83
CA VAL A 68 -1.98 -2.20 9.50
C VAL A 68 -2.54 -1.24 10.53
N VAL A 69 -2.06 -1.35 11.76
CA VAL A 69 -2.49 -0.48 12.87
C VAL A 69 -1.25 0.16 13.49
N ARG A 70 -1.25 1.49 13.61
CA ARG A 70 -0.28 2.24 14.42
C ARG A 70 -0.91 2.66 15.72
N TYR A 71 -0.20 2.44 16.81
CA TYR A 71 -0.69 2.69 18.16
C TYR A 71 0.42 3.13 19.08
N ASN A 72 0.06 3.76 20.17
CA ASN A 72 0.97 4.22 21.21
C ASN A 72 0.69 3.56 22.57
N GLY A 73 1.45 3.93 23.59
CA GLY A 73 1.33 3.37 24.93
C GLY A 73 -0.01 3.64 25.65
N SER A 74 -0.90 4.45 25.08
CA SER A 74 -2.27 4.64 25.62
C SER A 74 -3.22 3.52 25.21
N PHE A 75 -2.87 2.73 24.19
CA PHE A 75 -3.59 1.51 23.85
C PHE A 75 -3.21 0.41 24.85
N ARG A 76 -4.10 0.13 25.78
CA ARG A 76 -3.89 -0.81 26.90
C ARG A 76 -4.52 -2.19 26.66
N GLU A 77 -5.26 -2.34 25.59
CA GLU A 77 -5.97 -3.56 25.25
C GLU A 77 -5.08 -4.46 24.41
N ASP A 78 -5.32 -5.75 24.44
CA ASP A 78 -4.67 -6.76 23.59
C ASP A 78 -5.48 -7.07 22.33
N THR A 79 -6.69 -6.51 22.23
CA THR A 79 -7.63 -6.75 21.15
C THR A 79 -8.26 -5.47 20.66
N LEU A 80 -8.49 -5.42 19.33
CA LEU A 80 -9.22 -4.36 18.65
C LEU A 80 -10.28 -4.99 17.75
N THR A 81 -11.55 -4.72 18.01
CA THR A 81 -12.64 -5.20 17.13
C THR A 81 -13.01 -4.12 16.14
N LEU A 82 -12.85 -4.42 14.86
CA LEU A 82 -13.16 -3.53 13.74
C LEU A 82 -14.27 -4.11 12.87
N ARG A 83 -15.20 -3.27 12.48
CA ARG A 83 -16.08 -3.49 11.34
C ARG A 83 -15.38 -2.95 10.11
N ILE A 84 -15.13 -3.82 9.13
CA ILE A 84 -14.44 -3.49 7.88
C ILE A 84 -15.46 -3.58 6.76
N ALA A 85 -15.69 -2.46 6.08
CA ALA A 85 -16.52 -2.39 4.88
C ALA A 85 -15.64 -2.17 3.66
N THR A 86 -15.73 -3.05 2.67
CA THR A 86 -15.02 -2.94 1.39
C THR A 86 -16.02 -2.66 0.29
N CYS A 87 -15.75 -1.68 -0.54
CA CYS A 87 -16.52 -1.35 -1.74
C CYS A 87 -15.61 -1.46 -2.97
N SER A 88 -16.02 -2.29 -3.92
CA SER A 88 -15.34 -2.44 -5.20
C SER A 88 -15.77 -1.33 -6.18
N PRO A 89 -15.04 -1.11 -7.29
CA PRO A 89 -15.41 -0.16 -8.34
C PRO A 89 -16.80 -0.43 -8.96
N ASP A 90 -17.22 -1.70 -8.98
CA ASP A 90 -18.53 -2.13 -9.48
C ASP A 90 -19.63 -1.97 -8.42
N SER A 91 -19.38 -1.21 -7.35
CA SER A 91 -20.33 -0.96 -6.24
C SER A 91 -20.72 -2.20 -5.43
N LEU A 92 -20.00 -3.31 -5.59
CA LEU A 92 -20.16 -4.46 -4.70
C LEU A 92 -19.63 -4.11 -3.32
N ARG A 93 -20.46 -4.30 -2.31
CA ARG A 93 -20.13 -4.00 -0.92
C ARG A 93 -20.09 -5.29 -0.10
N CYS A 94 -19.00 -5.44 0.63
CA CYS A 94 -18.83 -6.50 1.63
C CYS A 94 -18.53 -5.84 2.97
N GLU A 95 -19.15 -6.33 4.03
CA GLU A 95 -18.92 -5.85 5.40
C GLU A 95 -18.72 -7.04 6.32
N GLU A 96 -17.72 -6.96 7.19
CA GLU A 96 -17.41 -8.00 8.16
C GLU A 96 -16.85 -7.40 9.45
N THR A 97 -16.99 -8.12 10.56
CA THR A 97 -16.45 -7.73 11.86
C THR A 97 -15.31 -8.66 12.23
N LEU A 98 -14.15 -8.09 12.52
CA LEU A 98 -12.94 -8.81 12.87
C LEU A 98 -12.45 -8.43 14.26
N LEU A 99 -12.06 -9.44 15.02
CA LEU A 99 -11.30 -9.28 16.26
C LEU A 99 -9.81 -9.39 15.94
N LEU A 100 -9.11 -8.27 16.04
CA LEU A 100 -7.67 -8.18 15.81
C LEU A 100 -6.94 -8.31 17.15
N ARG A 101 -6.00 -9.24 17.25
CA ARG A 101 -5.09 -9.33 18.38
C ARG A 101 -3.88 -8.46 18.12
N ILE A 102 -3.65 -7.49 19.01
CA ILE A 102 -2.55 -6.52 18.90
C ILE A 102 -1.66 -6.71 20.13
N PRO A 103 -0.37 -7.01 19.95
CA PRO A 103 0.54 -7.12 21.10
C PRO A 103 0.63 -5.77 21.81
N PRO A 104 0.78 -5.75 23.16
CA PRO A 104 0.92 -4.51 23.91
C PRO A 104 2.12 -3.72 23.42
N ALA A 105 2.02 -2.38 23.41
CA ALA A 105 3.14 -1.52 23.08
C ALA A 105 4.31 -1.80 24.03
N ARG A 106 5.48 -2.10 23.47
CA ARG A 106 6.68 -2.33 24.28
C ARG A 106 7.07 -1.02 24.97
N THR A 107 7.15 -1.04 26.29
CA THR A 107 7.42 0.13 27.13
C THR A 107 8.81 0.75 26.95
N ALA A 108 9.73 0.08 26.27
CA ALA A 108 11.13 0.48 26.17
C ALA A 108 11.52 1.28 24.92
N ALA A 109 10.68 1.44 23.92
CA ALA A 109 10.81 2.28 22.69
C ALA A 109 10.02 1.64 21.54
N PRO A 110 9.62 2.33 20.51
CA PRO A 110 9.41 3.75 20.35
C PRO A 110 8.06 4.18 20.90
N LEU A 111 7.81 5.47 21.06
CA LEU A 111 6.53 6.04 21.48
C LEU A 111 5.35 5.57 20.63
N ARG A 112 5.62 5.01 19.46
CA ARG A 112 4.67 4.54 18.46
C ARG A 112 5.07 3.14 17.97
N SER A 113 4.11 2.23 17.95
CA SER A 113 4.26 0.86 17.43
C SER A 113 3.41 0.66 16.17
N GLU A 114 3.89 -0.17 15.25
CA GLU A 114 3.13 -0.60 14.08
C GLU A 114 2.98 -2.12 14.12
N TYR A 115 1.77 -2.59 13.88
CA TYR A 115 1.47 -4.01 13.83
C TYR A 115 0.68 -4.34 12.57
N ARG A 116 1.05 -5.46 11.92
CA ARG A 116 0.45 -5.94 10.69
C ARG A 116 -0.25 -7.26 10.98
N ILE A 117 -1.51 -7.32 10.63
CA ILE A 117 -2.38 -8.46 10.92
C ILE A 117 -2.83 -9.06 9.59
N PRO A 118 -2.55 -10.34 9.31
CA PRO A 118 -3.06 -11.00 8.12
C PRO A 118 -4.58 -10.88 8.05
N TYR A 119 -5.09 -10.40 6.91
CA TYR A 119 -6.52 -10.18 6.72
C TYR A 119 -7.09 -11.13 5.67
N ARG A 120 -6.55 -11.08 4.46
CA ARG A 120 -6.96 -11.98 3.38
C ARG A 120 -5.74 -12.43 2.59
N ARG A 121 -5.78 -13.67 2.11
CA ARG A 121 -4.70 -14.22 1.30
C ARG A 121 -5.19 -14.50 -0.11
N ARG A 122 -4.29 -14.35 -1.09
CA ARG A 122 -4.49 -14.69 -2.50
C ARG A 122 -5.73 -14.02 -3.09
N VAL A 123 -5.97 -12.76 -2.73
CA VAL A 123 -7.05 -11.94 -3.27
C VAL A 123 -6.71 -11.58 -4.70
N ARG A 124 -7.68 -11.74 -5.60
CA ARG A 124 -7.60 -11.24 -6.97
C ARG A 124 -8.51 -10.03 -7.10
N PHE A 125 -7.93 -8.92 -7.52
CA PHE A 125 -8.69 -7.70 -7.79
C PHE A 125 -9.25 -7.77 -9.21
N GLY A 126 -10.55 -7.60 -9.36
CA GLY A 126 -11.21 -7.62 -10.67
C GLY A 126 -10.99 -6.36 -11.51
N ARG A 127 -10.55 -5.26 -10.87
CA ARG A 127 -10.27 -3.97 -11.49
C ARG A 127 -8.96 -3.39 -10.94
N SER A 128 -8.34 -2.50 -11.69
CA SER A 128 -7.06 -1.88 -11.31
C SER A 128 -7.21 -0.60 -10.48
N ALA A 129 -8.42 -0.11 -10.26
CA ALA A 129 -8.63 1.17 -9.58
C ALA A 129 -9.98 1.24 -8.88
N GLY A 130 -10.13 2.22 -7.97
CA GLY A 130 -11.40 2.64 -7.40
C GLY A 130 -11.92 1.83 -6.21
N TYR A 131 -11.07 1.08 -5.51
CA TYR A 131 -11.45 0.39 -4.28
C TYR A 131 -11.51 1.36 -3.11
N ARG A 132 -12.48 1.13 -2.22
CA ARG A 132 -12.60 1.85 -0.95
C ARG A 132 -12.74 0.84 0.18
N MET A 133 -12.09 1.13 1.29
CA MET A 133 -12.23 0.35 2.51
C MET A 133 -12.44 1.29 3.70
N THR A 134 -13.34 0.92 4.59
CA THR A 134 -13.66 1.71 5.78
C THR A 134 -13.47 0.84 7.01
N PHE A 135 -12.74 1.34 7.99
CA PHE A 135 -12.50 0.72 9.28
C PHE A 135 -13.28 1.48 10.34
N THR A 136 -14.14 0.79 11.07
CA THR A 136 -14.93 1.39 12.14
C THR A 136 -14.75 0.56 13.40
N PRO A 137 -14.24 1.11 14.50
CA PRO A 137 -14.17 0.37 15.76
C PRO A 137 -15.58 0.11 16.28
N THR A 138 -15.80 -1.05 16.89
CA THR A 138 -17.11 -1.41 17.44
C THR A 138 -17.44 -0.69 18.75
N ARG A 139 -16.45 -0.07 19.36
CA ARG A 139 -16.52 0.78 20.56
C ARG A 139 -15.43 1.84 20.51
N PRO A 140 -15.54 2.94 21.26
CA PRO A 140 -14.49 3.93 21.37
C PRO A 140 -13.17 3.31 21.85
N VAL A 141 -12.06 3.62 21.19
CA VAL A 141 -10.72 3.08 21.48
C VAL A 141 -9.71 4.20 21.65
N ARG A 142 -8.79 4.07 22.61
CA ARG A 142 -7.71 5.03 22.87
C ARG A 142 -6.38 4.47 22.37
N GLY A 143 -5.48 5.37 21.96
CA GLY A 143 -4.11 5.02 21.63
C GLY A 143 -3.91 4.45 20.25
N ILE A 144 -4.94 4.31 19.42
CA ILE A 144 -4.79 4.04 17.98
C ILE A 144 -4.56 5.37 17.26
N GLU A 145 -3.51 5.45 16.46
CA GLU A 145 -3.10 6.68 15.75
C GLU A 145 -3.41 6.63 14.26
N SER A 146 -3.32 5.45 13.67
CA SER A 146 -3.73 5.26 12.27
C SER A 146 -4.07 3.80 12.00
N VAL A 147 -4.92 3.60 11.00
CA VAL A 147 -5.35 2.28 10.50
C VAL A 147 -5.28 2.27 8.99
N GLY A 148 -5.01 1.12 8.40
CA GLY A 148 -4.93 1.01 6.96
C GLY A 148 -4.76 -0.40 6.45
N LEU A 149 -4.40 -0.48 5.17
CA LEU A 149 -4.23 -1.70 4.42
C LEU A 149 -2.84 -1.76 3.80
N GLN A 150 -2.17 -2.88 3.96
CA GLN A 150 -1.01 -3.26 3.19
C GLN A 150 -1.42 -4.32 2.17
N ILE A 151 -1.00 -4.13 0.93
CA ILE A 151 -1.23 -5.01 -0.20
C ILE A 151 0.12 -5.52 -0.65
N GLU A 152 0.36 -6.81 -0.57
CA GLU A 152 1.60 -7.46 -1.02
C GLU A 152 1.27 -8.47 -2.11
N LYS A 153 2.18 -8.64 -3.06
CA LYS A 153 2.05 -9.70 -4.07
C LYS A 153 2.16 -11.06 -3.38
N SER A 154 1.18 -11.94 -3.58
CA SER A 154 1.24 -13.32 -3.06
C SER A 154 2.40 -14.08 -3.70
N ARG A 155 3.10 -14.84 -2.88
CA ARG A 155 4.17 -15.74 -3.31
C ARG A 155 3.63 -17.07 -3.81
#